data_3597013d0baa3eda8386b70a163dd80b
#
_entry.id   3597013d0baa3eda8386b70a163dd80b
#
_cell.length_a   1.000
_cell.length_b   1.000
_cell.length_c   1.000
_cell.angle_alpha   90.00
_cell.angle_beta   90.00
_cell.angle_gamma   90.00
#
_symmetry.space_group_name_H-M   'P 1'
#
loop_
_entity.id
_entity.type
_entity.pdbx_description
1 polymer ?
#
loop_
_entity_poly.entity_id
_entity_poly.type
_entity_poly.pdbx_seq_one_letter_code
_entity_poly.pdbx_strand_id
1 'polypeptide(L)'
;MPSNYASYPSLIDRTVFITGGADGIGSALVEQFARQGSKVAFVDKNVEYALATIQRCVDAGVAHAPTFYEVDLLDIDALQAACASAIVALGGVTVLVNNAANDDRHDWRDVTPEYFDDRINTNLRHYFFAIQALAPQMLEAGVGSIINIGSSSYMMKEDGFPGYAIAKSAVEGITRTMARTFGPDGVRVNTVLPGWVPTERQLAKWWTPEGEQSTMNNQSIKRRILPDEFAQMVLFLAADDGAACTAQQFLVDGGRR
;
A
#
# COMPACT_ATOMS: atom_id res chain seq x y z
N MET A 1 1.55 -20.22 11.96
CA MET A 1 2.70 -21.06 11.56
C MET A 1 3.87 -20.11 11.33
N PRO A 2 5.11 -20.47 11.67
CA PRO A 2 6.23 -19.65 11.25
C PRO A 2 6.21 -19.61 9.71
N SER A 3 6.11 -18.40 9.15
CA SER A 3 6.12 -18.24 7.71
C SER A 3 7.54 -18.51 7.21
N ASN A 4 7.71 -19.39 6.23
CA ASN A 4 8.98 -19.60 5.52
C ASN A 4 9.24 -18.48 4.49
N TYR A 5 8.83 -17.25 4.80
CA TYR A 5 9.09 -16.10 3.94
C TYR A 5 10.56 -15.65 4.05
N ALA A 6 11.02 -14.94 3.02
CA ALA A 6 12.37 -14.40 3.00
C ALA A 6 12.60 -13.40 4.15
N SER A 7 13.82 -13.37 4.65
CA SER A 7 14.32 -12.33 5.54
C SER A 7 15.26 -11.42 4.77
N TYR A 8 15.07 -10.13 4.89
CA TYR A 8 15.86 -9.09 4.22
C TYR A 8 16.70 -8.34 5.27
N PRO A 9 18.00 -8.62 5.41
CA PRO A 9 18.85 -7.93 6.39
C PRO A 9 18.84 -6.40 6.23
N SER A 10 18.66 -5.90 5.00
CA SER A 10 18.56 -4.47 4.70
C SER A 10 17.28 -3.80 5.21
N LEU A 11 16.29 -4.57 5.66
CA LEU A 11 15.06 -4.04 6.29
C LEU A 11 15.18 -3.89 7.81
N ILE A 12 16.21 -4.40 8.44
CA ILE A 12 16.46 -4.18 9.89
C ILE A 12 16.73 -2.68 10.09
N ASP A 13 16.02 -2.09 11.05
CA ASP A 13 16.03 -0.65 11.35
C ASP A 13 15.63 0.28 10.19
N ARG A 14 15.19 -0.27 9.05
CA ARG A 14 14.65 0.51 7.92
C ARG A 14 13.42 1.28 8.38
N THR A 15 13.36 2.55 8.02
CA THR A 15 12.26 3.45 8.41
C THR A 15 11.18 3.47 7.34
N VAL A 16 9.96 3.11 7.70
CA VAL A 16 8.85 2.85 6.77
C VAL A 16 7.63 3.68 7.15
N PHE A 17 7.01 4.36 6.20
CA PHE A 17 5.73 5.04 6.36
C PHE A 17 4.66 4.39 5.46
N ILE A 18 3.50 4.04 6.05
CA ILE A 18 2.42 3.32 5.34
C ILE A 18 1.12 4.08 5.47
N THR A 19 0.42 4.35 4.36
CA THR A 19 -0.95 4.89 4.40
C THR A 19 -1.98 3.77 4.44
N GLY A 20 -3.02 3.90 5.29
CA GLY A 20 -4.06 2.88 5.42
C GLY A 20 -3.53 1.59 6.07
N GLY A 21 -2.81 1.72 7.19
CA GLY A 21 -2.13 0.59 7.85
C GLY A 21 -2.97 -0.17 8.87
N ALA A 22 -4.23 0.21 9.11
CA ALA A 22 -5.03 -0.38 10.17
C ALA A 22 -5.69 -1.71 9.79
N ASP A 23 -6.01 -1.94 8.53
CA ASP A 23 -6.80 -3.09 8.08
C ASP A 23 -6.29 -3.69 6.76
N GLY A 24 -6.71 -4.90 6.47
CA GLY A 24 -6.54 -5.59 5.19
C GLY A 24 -5.09 -5.75 4.75
N ILE A 25 -4.80 -5.33 3.53
CA ILE A 25 -3.43 -5.35 2.98
C ILE A 25 -2.51 -4.44 3.81
N GLY A 26 -3.01 -3.27 4.26
CA GLY A 26 -2.22 -2.32 5.01
C GLY A 26 -1.74 -2.88 6.35
N SER A 27 -2.60 -3.53 7.12
CA SER A 27 -2.22 -4.16 8.38
C SER A 27 -1.19 -5.28 8.18
N ALA A 28 -1.37 -6.10 7.14
CA ALA A 28 -0.38 -7.12 6.78
C ALA A 28 0.98 -6.49 6.42
N LEU A 29 1.00 -5.37 5.69
CA LEU A 29 2.23 -4.63 5.40
C LEU A 29 2.90 -4.14 6.69
N VAL A 30 2.15 -3.51 7.61
CA VAL A 30 2.68 -3.05 8.91
C VAL A 30 3.31 -4.22 9.67
N GLU A 31 2.58 -5.34 9.80
CA GLU A 31 3.07 -6.53 10.51
C GLU A 31 4.31 -7.14 9.85
N GLN A 32 4.32 -7.29 8.53
CA GLN A 32 5.43 -7.91 7.82
C GLN A 32 6.70 -7.05 7.87
N PHE A 33 6.60 -5.72 7.71
CA PHE A 33 7.75 -4.83 7.92
C PHE A 33 8.25 -4.86 9.36
N ALA A 34 7.37 -4.83 10.35
CA ALA A 34 7.75 -4.91 11.76
C ALA A 34 8.46 -6.24 12.08
N ARG A 35 8.01 -7.37 11.50
CA ARG A 35 8.66 -8.69 11.62
C ARG A 35 10.05 -8.74 10.97
N GLN A 36 10.33 -7.92 9.95
CA GLN A 36 11.67 -7.75 9.37
C GLN A 36 12.59 -6.89 10.25
N GLY A 37 12.09 -6.36 11.37
CA GLY A 37 12.84 -5.46 12.26
C GLY A 37 12.83 -4.00 11.81
N SER A 38 11.94 -3.63 10.89
CA SER A 38 11.78 -2.23 10.44
C SER A 38 11.09 -1.37 11.52
N LYS A 39 11.41 -0.08 11.51
CA LYS A 39 10.72 0.96 12.29
C LYS A 39 9.57 1.49 11.45
N VAL A 40 8.34 1.12 11.81
CA VAL A 40 7.15 1.41 11.01
C VAL A 40 6.35 2.55 11.65
N ALA A 41 6.02 3.57 10.86
CA ALA A 41 4.96 4.52 11.15
C ALA A 41 3.82 4.33 10.14
N PHE A 42 2.58 4.47 10.57
CA PHE A 42 1.45 4.36 9.66
C PHE A 42 0.32 5.32 10.04
N VAL A 43 -0.48 5.66 9.05
CA VAL A 43 -1.69 6.49 9.20
C VAL A 43 -2.92 5.69 8.82
N ASP A 44 -4.00 5.94 9.54
CA ASP A 44 -5.35 5.45 9.23
C ASP A 44 -6.37 6.30 10.00
N LYS A 45 -7.63 6.26 9.61
CA LYS A 45 -8.72 6.89 10.37
C LYS A 45 -9.39 5.95 11.37
N ASN A 46 -9.14 4.65 11.28
CA ASN A 46 -9.74 3.65 12.15
C ASN A 46 -8.80 3.30 13.32
N VAL A 47 -9.02 3.98 14.44
CA VAL A 47 -8.21 3.83 15.65
C VAL A 47 -8.26 2.41 16.23
N GLU A 48 -9.45 1.79 16.27
CA GLU A 48 -9.63 0.45 16.83
C GLU A 48 -8.81 -0.59 16.09
N TYR A 49 -8.91 -0.61 14.75
CA TYR A 49 -8.14 -1.54 13.92
C TYR A 49 -6.65 -1.25 13.95
N ALA A 50 -6.26 0.03 14.05
CA ALA A 50 -4.87 0.42 14.19
C ALA A 50 -4.25 -0.13 15.48
N LEU A 51 -4.95 0.03 16.61
CA LEU A 51 -4.50 -0.50 17.91
C LEU A 51 -4.44 -2.03 17.90
N ALA A 52 -5.39 -2.70 17.27
CA ALA A 52 -5.36 -4.15 17.09
C ALA A 52 -4.15 -4.61 16.26
N THR A 53 -3.82 -3.88 15.19
CA THR A 53 -2.62 -4.14 14.37
C THR A 53 -1.33 -3.98 15.18
N ILE A 54 -1.20 -2.91 15.98
CA ILE A 54 -0.05 -2.72 16.86
C ILE A 54 0.04 -3.87 17.88
N GLN A 55 -1.09 -4.25 18.49
CA GLN A 55 -1.10 -5.34 19.48
C GLN A 55 -0.62 -6.66 18.88
N ARG A 56 -1.05 -7.00 17.65
CA ARG A 56 -0.55 -8.20 16.95
C ARG A 56 0.96 -8.17 16.70
N CYS A 57 1.52 -6.98 16.41
CA CYS A 57 2.97 -6.81 16.29
C CYS A 57 3.67 -7.03 17.64
N VAL A 58 3.16 -6.45 18.71
CA VAL A 58 3.71 -6.59 20.07
C VAL A 58 3.66 -8.07 20.53
N ASP A 59 2.53 -8.74 20.32
CA ASP A 59 2.36 -10.16 20.67
C ASP A 59 3.29 -11.07 19.85
N ALA A 60 3.65 -10.65 18.64
CA ALA A 60 4.62 -11.34 17.80
C ALA A 60 6.09 -11.08 18.22
N GLY A 61 6.33 -10.22 19.19
CA GLY A 61 7.67 -9.93 19.71
C GLY A 61 8.56 -9.16 18.75
N VAL A 62 7.99 -8.24 17.94
CA VAL A 62 8.78 -7.41 17.01
C VAL A 62 9.75 -6.50 17.76
N ALA A 63 10.88 -6.18 17.13
CA ALA A 63 11.92 -5.34 17.72
C ALA A 63 11.45 -3.90 17.97
N HIS A 64 10.60 -3.37 17.07
CA HIS A 64 10.07 -2.02 17.16
C HIS A 64 8.54 -2.07 17.00
N ALA A 65 7.81 -1.66 18.03
CA ALA A 65 6.36 -1.52 17.94
C ALA A 65 6.02 -0.41 16.93
N PRO A 66 5.06 -0.63 16.01
CA PRO A 66 4.66 0.39 15.04
C PRO A 66 4.08 1.64 15.71
N THR A 67 4.36 2.80 15.12
CA THR A 67 3.79 4.09 15.56
C THR A 67 2.58 4.43 14.69
N PHE A 68 1.46 4.76 15.32
CA PHE A 68 0.21 5.12 14.64
C PHE A 68 -0.09 6.62 14.76
N TYR A 69 -0.56 7.21 13.66
CA TYR A 69 -1.14 8.55 13.63
C TYR A 69 -2.57 8.47 13.07
N GLU A 70 -3.54 8.99 13.83
CA GLU A 70 -4.93 9.08 13.38
C GLU A 70 -5.05 10.19 12.33
N VAL A 71 -5.36 9.83 11.08
CA VAL A 71 -5.49 10.74 9.94
C VAL A 71 -6.59 10.27 9.01
N ASP A 72 -7.55 11.14 8.67
CA ASP A 72 -8.34 10.97 7.45
C ASP A 72 -7.54 11.52 6.27
N LEU A 73 -7.24 10.68 5.30
CA LEU A 73 -6.41 11.04 4.14
C LEU A 73 -7.08 12.03 3.16
N LEU A 74 -8.33 12.37 3.39
CA LEU A 74 -8.98 13.51 2.73
C LEU A 74 -8.47 14.86 3.25
N ASP A 75 -7.97 14.88 4.50
CA ASP A 75 -7.28 16.02 5.10
C ASP A 75 -5.77 15.94 4.79
N ILE A 76 -5.37 16.70 3.77
CA ILE A 76 -3.98 16.71 3.31
C ILE A 76 -3.04 17.38 4.33
N ASP A 77 -3.50 18.40 5.04
CA ASP A 77 -2.68 19.10 6.05
C ASP A 77 -2.38 18.14 7.22
N ALA A 78 -3.37 17.37 7.67
CA ALA A 78 -3.18 16.33 8.68
C ALA A 78 -2.21 15.22 8.20
N LEU A 79 -2.32 14.79 6.94
CA LEU A 79 -1.39 13.82 6.35
C LEU A 79 0.05 14.36 6.35
N GLN A 80 0.25 15.60 5.91
CA GLN A 80 1.59 16.22 5.85
C GLN A 80 2.17 16.41 7.26
N ALA A 81 1.35 16.79 8.24
CA ALA A 81 1.76 16.88 9.64
C ALA A 81 2.18 15.51 10.22
N ALA A 82 1.46 14.44 9.89
CA ALA A 82 1.82 13.07 10.28
C ALA A 82 3.12 12.62 9.61
N CYS A 83 3.33 12.93 8.33
CA CYS A 83 4.60 12.67 7.64
C CYS A 83 5.78 13.38 8.33
N ALA A 84 5.62 14.67 8.66
CA ALA A 84 6.65 15.44 9.37
C ALA A 84 6.94 14.84 10.76
N SER A 85 5.90 14.44 11.49
CA SER A 85 6.05 13.79 12.80
C SER A 85 6.78 12.44 12.68
N ALA A 86 6.48 11.66 11.65
CA ALA A 86 7.15 10.38 11.38
C ALA A 86 8.63 10.58 11.04
N ILE A 87 8.99 11.59 10.23
CA ILE A 87 10.39 11.94 9.93
C ILE A 87 11.16 12.19 11.24
N VAL A 88 10.59 12.98 12.14
CA VAL A 88 11.25 13.28 13.44
C VAL A 88 11.34 12.04 14.31
N ALA A 89 10.25 11.30 14.46
CA ALA A 89 10.18 10.15 15.36
C ALA A 89 11.09 8.98 14.92
N LEU A 90 11.24 8.77 13.60
CA LEU A 90 12.02 7.68 13.04
C LEU A 90 13.47 8.08 12.67
N GLY A 91 13.79 9.37 12.70
CA GLY A 91 15.09 9.89 12.25
C GLY A 91 15.24 9.88 10.72
N GLY A 92 14.15 10.10 10.01
CA GLY A 92 14.01 10.00 8.55
C GLY A 92 13.06 8.88 8.14
N VAL A 93 12.59 8.89 6.90
CA VAL A 93 11.76 7.84 6.29
C VAL A 93 12.38 7.44 4.95
N THR A 94 12.77 6.19 4.80
CA THR A 94 13.42 5.68 3.58
C THR A 94 12.53 4.81 2.72
N VAL A 95 11.36 4.39 3.25
CA VAL A 95 10.35 3.64 2.50
C VAL A 95 8.98 4.29 2.69
N LEU A 96 8.31 4.62 1.59
CA LEU A 96 6.91 5.03 1.58
C LEU A 96 6.07 3.96 0.89
N VAL A 97 5.01 3.48 1.56
CA VAL A 97 3.99 2.62 0.95
C VAL A 97 2.65 3.36 0.91
N ASN A 98 2.26 3.82 -0.27
CA ASN A 98 0.94 4.36 -0.53
C ASN A 98 -0.04 3.21 -0.76
N ASN A 99 -0.83 2.87 0.26
CA ASN A 99 -1.73 1.71 0.23
C ASN A 99 -3.21 2.08 0.36
N ALA A 100 -3.56 3.08 1.15
CA ALA A 100 -4.96 3.40 1.45
C ALA A 100 -5.83 3.52 0.19
N ALA A 101 -7.01 2.94 0.24
CA ALA A 101 -7.99 3.00 -0.84
C ALA A 101 -9.39 2.56 -0.38
N ASN A 102 -10.39 2.91 -1.18
CA ASN A 102 -11.77 2.49 -0.98
C ASN A 102 -12.39 2.13 -2.35
N ASP A 103 -12.75 0.86 -2.51
CA ASP A 103 -13.33 0.28 -3.72
C ASP A 103 -14.86 0.13 -3.68
N ASP A 104 -15.56 1.01 -2.96
CA ASP A 104 -17.03 0.97 -2.89
C ASP A 104 -17.65 0.93 -4.29
N ARG A 105 -18.58 0.00 -4.46
CA ARG A 105 -19.25 -0.26 -5.74
C ARG A 105 -20.30 0.82 -6.04
N HIS A 106 -20.41 1.21 -7.30
CA HIS A 106 -21.38 2.21 -7.76
C HIS A 106 -21.69 2.05 -9.26
N ASP A 107 -22.91 2.41 -9.64
CA ASP A 107 -23.29 2.50 -11.05
C ASP A 107 -22.76 3.82 -11.63
N TRP A 108 -22.18 3.80 -12.82
CA TRP A 108 -21.65 4.98 -13.48
C TRP A 108 -22.73 6.05 -13.77
N ARG A 109 -24.00 5.64 -13.88
CA ARG A 109 -25.14 6.54 -14.13
C ARG A 109 -25.49 7.39 -12.91
N ASP A 110 -25.17 6.91 -11.71
CA ASP A 110 -25.49 7.57 -10.43
C ASP A 110 -24.34 8.44 -9.91
N VAL A 111 -23.20 8.48 -10.65
CA VAL A 111 -22.03 9.26 -10.24
C VAL A 111 -22.28 10.75 -10.45
N THR A 112 -22.30 11.51 -9.35
CA THR A 112 -22.28 12.98 -9.38
C THR A 112 -20.86 13.51 -9.44
N PRO A 113 -20.64 14.78 -9.84
CA PRO A 113 -19.32 15.42 -9.79
C PRO A 113 -18.68 15.30 -8.40
N GLU A 114 -19.42 15.54 -7.33
CA GLU A 114 -18.93 15.50 -5.94
C GLU A 114 -18.52 14.07 -5.55
N TYR A 115 -19.28 13.06 -5.96
CA TYR A 115 -18.92 11.67 -5.73
C TYR A 115 -17.66 11.28 -6.53
N PHE A 116 -17.56 11.75 -7.77
CA PHE A 116 -16.35 11.52 -8.58
C PHE A 116 -15.12 12.12 -7.92
N ASP A 117 -15.20 13.39 -7.49
CA ASP A 117 -14.11 14.08 -6.81
C ASP A 117 -13.71 13.36 -5.50
N ASP A 118 -14.71 12.88 -4.73
CA ASP A 118 -14.46 12.07 -3.54
C ASP A 118 -13.70 10.78 -3.87
N ARG A 119 -14.08 10.05 -4.94
CA ARG A 119 -13.38 8.83 -5.35
C ARG A 119 -11.92 9.10 -5.75
N ILE A 120 -11.65 10.19 -6.46
CA ILE A 120 -10.29 10.61 -6.82
C ILE A 120 -9.52 11.02 -5.56
N ASN A 121 -10.10 11.82 -4.70
CA ASN A 121 -9.46 12.28 -3.47
C ASN A 121 -9.13 11.10 -2.55
N THR A 122 -10.05 10.16 -2.38
CA THR A 122 -9.88 8.97 -1.53
C THR A 122 -8.83 7.98 -2.08
N ASN A 123 -8.71 7.83 -3.41
CA ASN A 123 -7.93 6.73 -4.00
C ASN A 123 -6.65 7.15 -4.72
N LEU A 124 -6.41 8.47 -4.89
CA LEU A 124 -5.27 8.97 -5.66
C LEU A 124 -4.59 10.18 -5.02
N ARG A 125 -5.37 11.20 -4.59
CA ARG A 125 -4.83 12.50 -4.18
C ARG A 125 -3.76 12.38 -3.10
N HIS A 126 -4.01 11.61 -2.06
CA HIS A 126 -3.08 11.42 -0.94
C HIS A 126 -1.76 10.77 -1.35
N TYR A 127 -1.70 9.96 -2.43
CA TYR A 127 -0.45 9.38 -2.95
C TYR A 127 0.54 10.48 -3.32
N PHE A 128 0.05 11.47 -4.08
CA PHE A 128 0.89 12.59 -4.51
C PHE A 128 1.41 13.40 -3.31
N PHE A 129 0.54 13.72 -2.35
CA PHE A 129 0.92 14.57 -1.22
C PHE A 129 1.78 13.84 -0.17
N ALA A 130 1.63 12.55 0.00
CA ALA A 130 2.56 11.75 0.81
C ALA A 130 3.95 11.69 0.15
N ILE A 131 4.03 11.53 -1.18
CA ILE A 131 5.29 11.61 -1.92
C ILE A 131 5.90 13.01 -1.76
N GLN A 132 5.12 14.07 -1.94
CA GLN A 132 5.59 15.45 -1.81
C GLN A 132 6.17 15.74 -0.41
N ALA A 133 5.57 15.18 0.65
CA ALA A 133 6.00 15.39 2.02
C ALA A 133 7.28 14.58 2.37
N LEU A 134 7.42 13.36 1.83
CA LEU A 134 8.49 12.45 2.24
C LEU A 134 9.66 12.38 1.26
N ALA A 135 9.46 12.65 -0.04
CA ALA A 135 10.53 12.54 -1.02
C ALA A 135 11.69 13.51 -0.81
N PRO A 136 11.52 14.77 -0.37
CA PRO A 136 12.64 15.70 -0.24
C PRO A 136 13.79 15.16 0.60
N GLN A 137 13.51 14.57 1.76
CA GLN A 137 14.55 14.01 2.64
C GLN A 137 15.14 12.69 2.11
N MET A 138 14.39 11.91 1.29
CA MET A 138 14.92 10.74 0.60
C MET A 138 15.92 11.15 -0.49
N LEU A 139 15.59 12.21 -1.25
CA LEU A 139 16.45 12.76 -2.30
C LEU A 139 17.74 13.35 -1.71
N GLU A 140 17.64 14.09 -0.60
CA GLU A 140 18.80 14.62 0.12
C GLU A 140 19.72 13.49 0.65
N ALA A 141 19.12 12.41 1.15
CA ALA A 141 19.87 11.24 1.64
C ALA A 141 20.40 10.35 0.51
N GLY A 142 19.95 10.53 -0.75
CA GLY A 142 20.35 9.69 -1.88
C GLY A 142 19.84 8.25 -1.79
N VAL A 143 18.77 8.01 -0.99
CA VAL A 143 18.22 6.66 -0.77
C VAL A 143 16.72 6.72 -0.49
N GLY A 144 15.94 5.92 -1.22
CA GLY A 144 14.50 5.80 -0.97
C GLY A 144 13.84 4.75 -1.84
N SER A 145 12.73 4.20 -1.33
CA SER A 145 11.84 3.30 -2.07
C SER A 145 10.39 3.73 -1.86
N ILE A 146 9.74 4.17 -2.91
CA ILE A 146 8.31 4.54 -2.92
C ILE A 146 7.55 3.41 -3.62
N ILE A 147 6.58 2.84 -2.93
CA ILE A 147 5.79 1.71 -3.42
C ILE A 147 4.32 2.11 -3.39
N ASN A 148 3.72 2.20 -4.57
CA ASN A 148 2.33 2.56 -4.74
C ASN A 148 1.49 1.29 -4.92
N ILE A 149 0.46 1.09 -4.11
CA ILE A 149 -0.45 -0.04 -4.27
C ILE A 149 -1.52 0.33 -5.28
N GLY A 150 -1.42 -0.27 -6.47
CA GLY A 150 -2.39 -0.12 -7.55
C GLY A 150 -3.58 -1.07 -7.40
N SER A 151 -4.09 -1.54 -8.53
CA SER A 151 -5.11 -2.59 -8.61
C SER A 151 -5.04 -3.25 -9.99
N SER A 152 -5.24 -4.55 -10.07
CA SER A 152 -5.38 -5.24 -11.37
C SER A 152 -6.76 -5.01 -12.00
N SER A 153 -7.75 -4.49 -11.29
CA SER A 153 -9.15 -4.36 -11.71
C SER A 153 -9.34 -3.64 -13.04
N TYR A 154 -8.64 -2.52 -13.26
CA TYR A 154 -8.75 -1.79 -14.54
C TYR A 154 -8.17 -2.57 -15.72
N MET A 155 -7.17 -3.42 -15.49
CA MET A 155 -6.60 -4.30 -16.51
C MET A 155 -7.51 -5.49 -16.84
N MET A 156 -8.24 -5.98 -15.81
CA MET A 156 -9.20 -7.09 -15.90
C MET A 156 -10.55 -6.69 -16.48
N LYS A 157 -10.76 -5.40 -16.75
CA LYS A 157 -12.04 -4.85 -17.24
C LYS A 157 -13.18 -5.13 -16.25
N GLU A 158 -12.89 -5.12 -14.95
CA GLU A 158 -13.92 -5.28 -13.92
C GLU A 158 -14.83 -4.05 -13.88
N ASP A 159 -16.12 -4.26 -13.71
CA ASP A 159 -17.17 -3.24 -13.64
C ASP A 159 -17.58 -2.90 -12.20
N GLY A 160 -18.55 -1.99 -12.05
CA GLY A 160 -19.18 -1.65 -10.77
C GLY A 160 -18.38 -0.66 -9.89
N PHE A 161 -17.26 -0.08 -10.35
CA PHE A 161 -16.50 0.94 -9.60
C PHE A 161 -15.63 1.82 -10.49
N PRO A 162 -16.18 2.49 -11.50
CA PRO A 162 -15.39 3.26 -12.47
C PRO A 162 -14.51 4.34 -11.85
N GLY A 163 -14.99 5.08 -10.84
CA GLY A 163 -14.19 6.10 -10.15
C GLY A 163 -12.94 5.53 -9.46
N TYR A 164 -13.05 4.35 -8.84
CA TYR A 164 -11.90 3.63 -8.29
C TYR A 164 -10.92 3.17 -9.38
N ALA A 165 -11.44 2.56 -10.44
CA ALA A 165 -10.62 2.06 -11.55
C ALA A 165 -9.83 3.20 -12.24
N ILE A 166 -10.44 4.37 -12.44
CA ILE A 166 -9.79 5.58 -12.95
C ILE A 166 -8.64 5.99 -12.02
N ALA A 167 -8.92 6.15 -10.73
CA ALA A 167 -7.89 6.53 -9.75
C ALA A 167 -6.72 5.55 -9.72
N LYS A 168 -7.01 4.24 -9.71
CA LYS A 168 -5.97 3.19 -9.66
C LYS A 168 -5.18 3.06 -10.97
N SER A 169 -5.77 3.37 -12.12
CA SER A 169 -5.01 3.46 -13.37
C SER A 169 -4.05 4.66 -13.38
N ALA A 170 -4.43 5.79 -12.77
CA ALA A 170 -3.59 6.97 -12.67
C ALA A 170 -2.36 6.78 -11.77
N VAL A 171 -2.37 5.82 -10.85
CA VAL A 171 -1.22 5.45 -10.00
C VAL A 171 0.00 5.07 -10.84
N GLU A 172 -0.19 4.47 -12.02
CA GLU A 172 0.91 4.19 -12.95
C GLU A 172 1.58 5.48 -13.45
N GLY A 173 0.78 6.49 -13.78
CA GLY A 173 1.28 7.80 -14.21
C GLY A 173 2.17 8.46 -13.15
N ILE A 174 1.72 8.48 -11.88
CA ILE A 174 2.53 8.97 -10.75
C ILE A 174 3.83 8.16 -10.66
N THR A 175 3.75 6.84 -10.68
CA THR A 175 4.90 5.94 -10.52
C THR A 175 5.96 6.21 -11.58
N ARG A 176 5.60 6.22 -12.86
CA ARG A 176 6.54 6.40 -13.97
C ARG A 176 7.17 7.79 -13.97
N THR A 177 6.36 8.83 -13.73
CA THR A 177 6.85 10.20 -13.72
C THR A 177 7.81 10.43 -12.55
N MET A 178 7.43 10.02 -11.34
CA MET A 178 8.29 10.21 -10.15
C MET A 178 9.54 9.33 -10.20
N ALA A 179 9.47 8.11 -10.75
CA ALA A 179 10.65 7.27 -10.96
C ALA A 179 11.68 7.95 -11.87
N ARG A 180 11.22 8.61 -12.94
CA ARG A 180 12.11 9.35 -13.84
C ARG A 180 12.72 10.57 -13.18
N THR A 181 11.93 11.27 -12.36
CA THR A 181 12.35 12.48 -11.66
C THR A 181 13.35 12.17 -10.55
N PHE A 182 13.09 11.14 -9.75
CA PHE A 182 13.84 10.84 -8.51
C PHE A 182 14.99 9.85 -8.70
N GLY A 183 14.96 9.09 -9.79
CA GLY A 183 15.96 8.05 -10.06
C GLY A 183 17.42 8.54 -10.08
N PRO A 184 17.74 9.71 -10.68
CA PRO A 184 19.09 10.27 -10.63
C PRO A 184 19.62 10.50 -9.20
N ASP A 185 18.74 10.73 -8.23
CA ASP A 185 19.07 10.95 -6.82
C ASP A 185 18.88 9.68 -5.96
N GLY A 186 18.86 8.50 -6.58
CA GLY A 186 18.86 7.21 -5.86
C GLY A 186 17.50 6.78 -5.27
N VAL A 187 16.39 7.45 -5.60
CA VAL A 187 15.06 7.10 -5.09
C VAL A 187 14.27 6.32 -6.15
N ARG A 188 13.84 5.12 -5.79
CA ARG A 188 13.07 4.22 -6.67
C ARG A 188 11.56 4.39 -6.45
N VAL A 189 10.78 4.26 -7.51
CA VAL A 189 9.31 4.30 -7.42
C VAL A 189 8.72 3.17 -8.24
N ASN A 190 7.90 2.32 -7.60
CA ASN A 190 7.27 1.16 -8.23
C ASN A 190 5.79 1.06 -7.85
N THR A 191 5.04 0.29 -8.62
CA THR A 191 3.65 -0.08 -8.31
C THR A 191 3.55 -1.59 -8.07
N VAL A 192 2.80 -2.00 -7.05
CA VAL A 192 2.40 -3.40 -6.85
C VAL A 192 0.89 -3.50 -7.00
N LEU A 193 0.44 -4.44 -7.82
CA LEU A 193 -0.95 -4.61 -8.20
C LEU A 193 -1.50 -5.90 -7.58
N PRO A 194 -2.35 -5.81 -6.55
CA PRO A 194 -3.02 -6.99 -6.01
C PRO A 194 -4.06 -7.54 -7.00
N GLY A 195 -4.23 -8.86 -6.97
CA GLY A 195 -5.47 -9.49 -7.41
C GLY A 195 -6.60 -9.29 -6.40
N TRP A 196 -7.59 -10.19 -6.39
CA TRP A 196 -8.66 -10.12 -5.39
C TRP A 196 -8.20 -10.78 -4.08
N VAL A 197 -7.68 -9.96 -3.17
CA VAL A 197 -7.16 -10.38 -1.87
C VAL A 197 -8.31 -10.43 -0.84
N PRO A 198 -8.52 -11.56 -0.13
CA PRO A 198 -9.61 -11.73 0.84
C PRO A 198 -9.31 -11.00 2.16
N THR A 199 -9.42 -9.69 2.17
CA THR A 199 -9.42 -8.90 3.39
C THR A 199 -10.76 -9.02 4.12
N GLU A 200 -10.84 -8.70 5.41
CA GLU A 200 -12.11 -8.74 6.17
C GLU A 200 -13.20 -7.91 5.48
N ARG A 201 -12.86 -6.70 5.00
CA ARG A 201 -13.77 -5.86 4.24
C ARG A 201 -14.26 -6.53 2.96
N GLN A 202 -13.37 -7.19 2.19
CA GLN A 202 -13.76 -7.88 0.95
C GLN A 202 -14.69 -9.05 1.26
N LEU A 203 -14.36 -9.84 2.27
CA LEU A 203 -15.17 -10.97 2.70
C LEU A 203 -16.56 -10.53 3.19
N ALA A 204 -16.64 -9.41 3.92
CA ALA A 204 -17.90 -8.91 4.46
C ALA A 204 -18.80 -8.25 3.42
N LYS A 205 -18.24 -7.56 2.41
CA LYS A 205 -19.02 -6.73 1.49
C LYS A 205 -19.22 -7.31 0.09
N TRP A 206 -18.17 -7.95 -0.46
CA TRP A 206 -18.13 -8.24 -1.89
C TRP A 206 -17.86 -9.70 -2.24
N TRP A 207 -17.38 -10.48 -1.27
CA TRP A 207 -17.01 -11.87 -1.50
C TRP A 207 -18.26 -12.74 -1.58
N THR A 208 -18.51 -13.33 -2.75
CA THR A 208 -19.60 -14.30 -2.96
C THR A 208 -19.03 -15.64 -3.44
N PRO A 209 -19.73 -16.75 -3.26
CA PRO A 209 -19.29 -18.06 -3.78
C PRO A 209 -19.06 -18.03 -5.30
N GLU A 210 -19.92 -17.32 -6.05
CA GLU A 210 -19.83 -17.19 -7.50
C GLU A 210 -18.60 -16.34 -7.89
N GLY A 211 -18.35 -15.23 -7.18
CA GLY A 211 -17.17 -14.39 -7.37
C GLY A 211 -15.87 -15.13 -7.07
N GLU A 212 -15.86 -15.92 -5.99
CA GLU A 212 -14.72 -16.78 -5.66
C GLU A 212 -14.48 -17.83 -6.74
N GLN A 213 -15.54 -18.52 -7.19
CA GLN A 213 -15.42 -19.52 -8.27
C GLN A 213 -14.92 -18.88 -9.56
N SER A 214 -15.42 -17.68 -9.92
CA SER A 214 -14.95 -16.93 -11.08
C SER A 214 -13.45 -16.58 -10.94
N THR A 215 -13.03 -16.13 -9.76
CA THR A 215 -11.61 -15.85 -9.49
C THR A 215 -10.77 -17.11 -9.63
N MET A 216 -11.19 -18.23 -9.06
CA MET A 216 -10.49 -19.51 -9.18
C MET A 216 -10.41 -20.01 -10.62
N ASN A 217 -11.45 -19.79 -11.43
CA ASN A 217 -11.46 -20.19 -12.85
C ASN A 217 -10.44 -19.40 -13.67
N ASN A 218 -10.33 -18.10 -13.41
CA ASN A 218 -9.46 -17.19 -14.18
C ASN A 218 -8.01 -17.12 -13.64
N GLN A 219 -7.78 -17.46 -12.39
CA GLN A 219 -6.46 -17.44 -11.75
C GLN A 219 -5.69 -18.73 -12.06
N SER A 220 -4.38 -18.64 -12.32
CA SER A 220 -3.54 -19.80 -12.58
C SER A 220 -3.28 -20.60 -11.29
N ILE A 221 -2.98 -19.91 -10.19
CA ILE A 221 -2.84 -20.53 -8.86
C ILE A 221 -4.23 -20.68 -8.23
N LYS A 222 -4.73 -21.93 -8.10
CA LYS A 222 -6.12 -22.22 -7.71
C LYS A 222 -6.36 -22.15 -6.20
N ARG A 223 -6.01 -21.05 -5.58
CA ARG A 223 -6.28 -20.73 -4.17
C ARG A 223 -6.32 -19.23 -3.94
N ARG A 224 -6.85 -18.82 -2.79
CA ARG A 224 -6.81 -17.40 -2.36
C ARG A 224 -5.35 -16.93 -2.22
N ILE A 225 -5.07 -15.72 -2.66
CA ILE A 225 -3.80 -15.02 -2.41
C ILE A 225 -3.98 -14.19 -1.14
N LEU A 226 -3.19 -14.47 -0.13
CA LEU A 226 -3.34 -13.85 1.19
C LEU A 226 -2.65 -12.48 1.27
N PRO A 227 -3.09 -11.57 2.17
CA PRO A 227 -2.43 -10.29 2.38
C PRO A 227 -0.93 -10.40 2.68
N ASP A 228 -0.52 -11.41 3.47
CA ASP A 228 0.88 -11.68 3.79
C ASP A 228 1.71 -12.05 2.55
N GLU A 229 1.14 -12.80 1.61
CA GLU A 229 1.82 -13.17 0.36
C GLU A 229 1.99 -11.96 -0.54
N PHE A 230 0.99 -11.09 -0.59
CA PHE A 230 1.08 -9.82 -1.29
C PHE A 230 2.19 -8.93 -0.70
N ALA A 231 2.29 -8.86 0.62
CA ALA A 231 3.28 -8.07 1.32
C ALA A 231 4.73 -8.46 0.96
N GLN A 232 5.00 -9.74 0.60
CA GLN A 232 6.36 -10.18 0.27
C GLN A 232 6.95 -9.44 -0.95
N MET A 233 6.15 -9.11 -1.97
CA MET A 233 6.62 -8.31 -3.10
C MET A 233 6.95 -6.88 -2.66
N VAL A 234 6.17 -6.31 -1.75
CA VAL A 234 6.42 -4.96 -1.22
C VAL A 234 7.71 -4.94 -0.39
N LEU A 235 7.94 -5.96 0.44
CA LEU A 235 9.20 -6.11 1.20
C LEU A 235 10.42 -6.22 0.28
N PHE A 236 10.34 -7.04 -0.78
CA PHE A 236 11.41 -7.16 -1.79
C PHE A 236 11.74 -5.81 -2.42
N LEU A 237 10.71 -5.05 -2.83
CA LEU A 237 10.91 -3.74 -3.45
C LEU A 237 11.43 -2.67 -2.47
N ALA A 238 11.16 -2.82 -1.18
CA ALA A 238 11.67 -1.95 -0.13
C ALA A 238 13.13 -2.28 0.25
N ALA A 239 13.52 -3.54 0.12
CA ALA A 239 14.86 -4.03 0.43
C ALA A 239 15.87 -3.63 -0.64
N ASP A 240 17.17 -3.78 -0.30
CA ASP A 240 18.26 -3.55 -1.25
C ASP A 240 18.29 -4.58 -2.39
N ASP A 241 17.67 -5.75 -2.17
CA ASP A 241 17.44 -6.79 -3.20
C ASP A 241 16.63 -6.23 -4.39
N GLY A 242 15.76 -5.25 -4.15
CA GLY A 242 14.99 -4.54 -5.18
C GLY A 242 15.71 -3.36 -5.82
N ALA A 243 17.02 -3.14 -5.60
CA ALA A 243 17.76 -1.94 -6.02
C ALA A 243 17.69 -1.64 -7.52
N ALA A 244 17.59 -2.66 -8.36
CA ALA A 244 17.48 -2.50 -9.81
C ALA A 244 16.04 -2.28 -10.32
N CYS A 245 15.03 -2.31 -9.42
CA CYS A 245 13.62 -2.18 -9.77
C CYS A 245 13.14 -0.75 -9.58
N THR A 246 12.79 -0.06 -10.68
CA THR A 246 12.13 1.26 -10.64
C THR A 246 11.27 1.44 -11.88
N ALA A 247 10.22 2.28 -11.81
CA ALA A 247 9.25 2.55 -12.86
C ALA A 247 8.47 1.32 -13.36
N GLN A 248 8.37 0.26 -12.54
CA GLN A 248 7.75 -1.01 -12.92
C GLN A 248 6.42 -1.24 -12.21
N GLN A 249 5.60 -2.10 -12.83
CA GLN A 249 4.40 -2.68 -12.24
C GLN A 249 4.63 -4.16 -11.96
N PHE A 250 4.37 -4.58 -10.73
CA PHE A 250 4.49 -5.96 -10.28
C PHE A 250 3.09 -6.51 -9.93
N LEU A 251 2.64 -7.51 -10.66
CA LEU A 251 1.36 -8.17 -10.39
C LEU A 251 1.55 -9.28 -9.35
N VAL A 252 0.68 -9.27 -8.33
CA VAL A 252 0.57 -10.33 -7.33
C VAL A 252 -0.90 -10.77 -7.29
N ASP A 253 -1.32 -11.47 -8.33
CA ASP A 253 -2.71 -11.82 -8.61
C ASP A 253 -2.93 -13.33 -8.86
N GLY A 254 -1.90 -14.14 -8.62
CA GLY A 254 -1.95 -15.58 -8.87
C GLY A 254 -2.07 -15.97 -10.35
N GLY A 255 -1.70 -15.07 -11.25
CA GLY A 255 -1.83 -15.29 -12.70
C GLY A 255 -3.28 -15.19 -13.18
N ARG A 256 -4.04 -14.22 -12.68
CA ARG A 256 -5.43 -13.94 -13.08
C ARG A 256 -5.51 -13.16 -14.39
N ARG A 257 -4.52 -12.36 -14.70
CA ARG A 257 -4.40 -11.61 -15.95
C ARG A 257 -3.76 -12.41 -17.06
#